data_c370ebf3aa7a7a237f2274ffdc7868e4
#
_entry.id   c370ebf3aa7a7a237f2274ffdc7868e4
#
_cell.length_a   1.000
_cell.length_b   1.000
_cell.length_c   1.000
_cell.angle_alpha   90.00
_cell.angle_beta   90.00
_cell.angle_gamma   90.00
#
_symmetry.space_group_name_H-M   'P 1'
#
loop_
_entity.id
_entity.type
_entity.pdbx_description
1 polymer ?
#
loop_
_entity_poly.entity_id
_entity_poly.type
_entity_poly.pdbx_seq_one_letter_code
_entity_poly.pdbx_strand_id
1 'polypeptide(L)'
;MELFSIRIQRTFQLVSTGIELFERLNIGKIPLTSSELVKALFLKDSVRDKMSGRQEEVSLQWDMIEQELQNPSFWGFLSNIDGDQMPTRIDLILDLMVDKSGNDREKYRTFFYFDRQIKSLSETTTENPLLEIWSRIYHVFLTLREWYTNHDFYHKIGYLITIGVPLRKIYTVWQNDGNTPLAKDIFLSELDKMISESISIKDKEELLSLSYDTRKDKLQKVLTLFNVETERLMDDGKRRFPFDKHKDSIWSLEHIHAQNAESLKKNKDILTWLESHIALLKSSEGSIFEVNNELIEKMEILIEQLHSDKDPGNVRERFNEIQKEVIIIFTSKEDVVKENSYSHGLANMALLDVSQNAALSNSVFDVKRHRVINYDKEGRYIPICTKHVFFKYYTQEGPSLFFWGETDRRDYAEALNEKISPYYKQDNNDTTIPNLTNGNYDTEESDF
;
A
#
# COMPACT_ATOMS: atom_id res chain seq x y z
N MET A 1 -5.37 -51.35 -11.96
CA MET A 1 -5.15 -49.91 -12.26
C MET A 1 -6.20 -49.36 -13.22
N GLU A 2 -6.57 -50.02 -14.29
CA GLU A 2 -7.58 -49.53 -15.25
C GLU A 2 -8.99 -49.33 -14.66
N LEU A 3 -9.46 -50.24 -13.81
CA LEU A 3 -10.79 -50.10 -13.17
C LEU A 3 -10.87 -48.91 -12.21
N PHE A 4 -9.77 -48.53 -11.58
CA PHE A 4 -9.68 -47.38 -10.71
C PHE A 4 -9.71 -46.06 -11.50
N SER A 5 -9.00 -46.05 -12.65
CA SER A 5 -8.99 -44.91 -13.60
C SER A 5 -10.37 -44.68 -14.21
N ILE A 6 -11.09 -45.72 -14.60
CA ILE A 6 -12.44 -45.61 -15.17
C ILE A 6 -13.46 -45.16 -14.14
N ARG A 7 -13.31 -45.53 -12.86
CA ARG A 7 -14.20 -45.08 -11.80
C ARG A 7 -14.01 -43.60 -11.47
N ILE A 8 -12.74 -43.11 -11.46
CA ILE A 8 -12.41 -41.70 -11.30
C ILE A 8 -12.95 -40.88 -12.47
N GLN A 9 -12.76 -41.31 -13.72
CA GLN A 9 -13.29 -40.61 -14.90
C GLN A 9 -14.82 -40.54 -14.92
N ARG A 10 -15.54 -41.62 -14.53
CA ARG A 10 -17.01 -41.59 -14.43
C ARG A 10 -17.50 -40.69 -13.32
N THR A 11 -16.82 -40.62 -12.19
CA THR A 11 -17.20 -39.71 -11.10
C THR A 11 -16.95 -38.24 -11.49
N PHE A 12 -15.84 -37.97 -12.21
CA PHE A 12 -15.57 -36.63 -12.77
C PHE A 12 -16.65 -36.22 -13.79
N GLN A 13 -17.05 -37.13 -14.69
CA GLN A 13 -18.12 -36.85 -15.65
C GLN A 13 -19.47 -36.59 -14.98
N LEU A 14 -19.83 -37.29 -13.91
CA LEU A 14 -21.11 -37.09 -13.19
C LEU A 14 -21.15 -35.78 -12.43
N VAL A 15 -20.04 -35.33 -11.87
CA VAL A 15 -19.99 -34.02 -11.15
C VAL A 15 -19.93 -32.88 -12.17
N SER A 16 -19.13 -32.99 -13.22
CA SER A 16 -19.09 -32.05 -14.34
C SER A 16 -20.47 -31.92 -15.00
N THR A 17 -21.14 -33.03 -15.28
CA THR A 17 -22.49 -33.06 -15.85
C THR A 17 -23.52 -32.43 -14.90
N GLY A 18 -23.37 -32.59 -13.59
CA GLY A 18 -24.23 -31.94 -12.59
C GLY A 18 -24.10 -30.42 -12.57
N ILE A 19 -22.87 -29.92 -12.65
CA ILE A 19 -22.62 -28.46 -12.72
C ILE A 19 -23.06 -27.90 -14.08
N GLU A 20 -22.75 -28.59 -15.18
CA GLU A 20 -23.21 -28.18 -16.52
C GLU A 20 -24.73 -28.19 -16.63
N LEU A 21 -25.40 -29.20 -16.04
CA LEU A 21 -26.85 -29.24 -15.98
C LEU A 21 -27.40 -28.11 -15.14
N PHE A 22 -26.78 -27.81 -14.01
CA PHE A 22 -27.17 -26.69 -13.14
C PHE A 22 -26.97 -25.36 -13.85
N GLU A 23 -25.85 -25.16 -14.56
CA GLU A 23 -25.59 -23.97 -15.38
C GLU A 23 -26.62 -23.82 -16.51
N ARG A 24 -26.99 -24.92 -17.19
CA ARG A 24 -28.03 -24.90 -18.23
C ARG A 24 -29.42 -24.57 -17.70
N LEU A 25 -29.77 -25.07 -16.51
CA LEU A 25 -31.06 -24.76 -15.83
C LEU A 25 -31.10 -23.31 -15.33
N ASN A 26 -29.96 -22.69 -15.12
CA ASN A 26 -29.82 -21.29 -14.67
C ASN A 26 -29.39 -20.33 -15.78
N ILE A 27 -29.51 -20.70 -17.06
CA ILE A 27 -29.28 -19.78 -18.19
C ILE A 27 -30.13 -18.52 -17.99
N GLY A 28 -29.45 -17.37 -17.84
CA GLY A 28 -30.08 -16.07 -17.55
C GLY A 28 -30.05 -15.65 -16.08
N LYS A 29 -29.50 -16.48 -15.16
CA LYS A 29 -29.24 -16.11 -13.78
C LYS A 29 -27.72 -15.87 -13.58
N ILE A 30 -27.38 -15.11 -12.54
CA ILE A 30 -25.98 -14.90 -12.14
C ILE A 30 -25.38 -16.27 -11.78
N PRO A 31 -24.27 -16.70 -12.41
CA PRO A 31 -23.63 -17.99 -12.10
C PRO A 31 -23.11 -17.98 -10.66
N LEU A 32 -23.24 -19.10 -9.95
CA LEU A 32 -22.70 -19.26 -8.61
C LEU A 32 -21.17 -19.12 -8.60
N THR A 33 -20.65 -18.52 -7.55
CA THR A 33 -19.22 -18.42 -7.29
C THR A 33 -18.66 -19.75 -6.74
N SER A 34 -17.32 -19.91 -6.76
CA SER A 34 -16.69 -21.09 -6.15
C SER A 34 -16.99 -21.20 -4.66
N SER A 35 -17.01 -20.09 -3.93
CA SER A 35 -17.32 -20.05 -2.50
C SER A 35 -18.77 -20.44 -2.20
N GLU A 36 -19.74 -20.03 -3.00
CA GLU A 36 -21.14 -20.46 -2.84
C GLU A 36 -21.28 -21.98 -3.05
N LEU A 37 -20.58 -22.53 -4.02
CA LEU A 37 -20.53 -23.98 -4.22
C LEU A 37 -19.83 -24.70 -3.06
N VAL A 38 -18.74 -24.15 -2.53
CA VAL A 38 -18.05 -24.68 -1.33
C VAL A 38 -18.98 -24.60 -0.11
N LYS A 39 -19.65 -23.46 0.12
CA LYS A 39 -20.65 -23.32 1.20
C LYS A 39 -21.72 -24.42 1.12
N ALA A 40 -22.19 -24.73 -0.08
CA ALA A 40 -23.19 -25.78 -0.28
C ALA A 40 -22.67 -27.19 0.10
N LEU A 41 -21.35 -27.48 0.04
CA LEU A 41 -20.79 -28.75 0.51
C LEU A 41 -21.00 -28.96 2.01
N PHE A 42 -20.90 -27.87 2.80
CA PHE A 42 -21.06 -27.93 4.26
C PHE A 42 -22.51 -27.85 4.73
N LEU A 43 -23.40 -27.24 3.94
CA LEU A 43 -24.77 -26.92 4.37
C LEU A 43 -25.84 -27.88 3.78
N LYS A 44 -25.47 -28.90 3.00
CA LYS A 44 -26.44 -29.90 2.48
C LYS A 44 -27.10 -30.69 3.61
N ASP A 45 -28.42 -30.91 3.53
CA ASP A 45 -29.16 -31.72 4.50
C ASP A 45 -28.60 -33.15 4.64
N SER A 46 -28.11 -33.74 3.53
CA SER A 46 -27.46 -35.05 3.55
C SER A 46 -26.16 -35.14 4.35
N VAL A 47 -25.65 -33.99 4.81
CA VAL A 47 -24.40 -33.87 5.57
C VAL A 47 -24.68 -33.62 7.06
N ARG A 48 -25.94 -33.29 7.42
CA ARG A 48 -26.32 -32.92 8.79
C ARG A 48 -25.91 -33.96 9.84
N ASP A 49 -26.20 -35.21 9.55
CA ASP A 49 -25.80 -36.31 10.46
C ASP A 49 -24.28 -36.52 10.51
N LYS A 50 -23.59 -36.26 9.39
CA LYS A 50 -22.13 -36.34 9.30
C LYS A 50 -21.41 -35.23 10.06
N MET A 51 -22.05 -34.11 10.31
CA MET A 51 -21.45 -32.98 11.07
C MET A 51 -21.80 -32.99 12.54
N SER A 52 -22.43 -34.08 13.06
CA SER A 52 -22.74 -34.24 14.48
C SER A 52 -23.50 -33.03 15.07
N GLY A 53 -24.42 -32.42 14.31
CA GLY A 53 -25.19 -31.25 14.74
C GLY A 53 -24.44 -29.89 14.68
N ARG A 54 -23.17 -29.85 14.26
CA ARG A 54 -22.36 -28.60 14.21
C ARG A 54 -22.55 -27.77 12.93
N GLN A 55 -23.54 -28.13 12.09
CA GLN A 55 -23.79 -27.42 10.83
C GLN A 55 -24.22 -25.96 11.06
N GLU A 56 -24.98 -25.67 12.11
CA GLU A 56 -25.37 -24.32 12.48
C GLU A 56 -24.17 -23.48 12.94
N GLU A 57 -23.24 -24.09 13.70
CA GLU A 57 -21.99 -23.45 14.10
C GLU A 57 -21.15 -23.05 12.89
N VAL A 58 -20.99 -23.97 11.93
CA VAL A 58 -20.26 -23.71 10.67
C VAL A 58 -20.90 -22.59 9.88
N SER A 59 -22.25 -22.56 9.80
CA SER A 59 -22.98 -21.49 9.11
C SER A 59 -22.74 -20.13 9.77
N LEU A 60 -22.84 -20.05 11.09
CA LEU A 60 -22.61 -18.81 11.84
C LEU A 60 -21.16 -18.32 11.68
N GLN A 61 -20.20 -19.23 11.76
CA GLN A 61 -18.77 -18.89 11.55
C GLN A 61 -18.53 -18.42 10.11
N TRP A 62 -19.16 -19.02 9.11
CA TRP A 62 -19.06 -18.56 7.73
C TRP A 62 -19.58 -17.13 7.58
N ASP A 63 -20.76 -16.86 8.09
CA ASP A 63 -21.40 -15.55 7.99
C ASP A 63 -20.57 -14.48 8.75
N MET A 64 -19.97 -14.84 9.88
CA MET A 64 -19.03 -13.97 10.62
C MET A 64 -17.78 -13.66 9.79
N ILE A 65 -17.19 -14.65 9.13
CA ILE A 65 -16.02 -14.43 8.24
C ILE A 65 -16.39 -13.47 7.11
N GLU A 66 -17.52 -13.70 6.44
CA GLU A 66 -17.98 -12.83 5.37
C GLU A 66 -18.22 -11.40 5.87
N GLN A 67 -18.79 -11.23 7.05
CA GLN A 67 -19.02 -9.91 7.65
C GLN A 67 -17.70 -9.21 8.01
N GLU A 68 -16.74 -9.90 8.62
CA GLU A 68 -15.43 -9.30 8.95
C GLU A 68 -14.66 -8.90 7.68
N LEU A 69 -14.72 -9.70 6.62
CA LEU A 69 -14.09 -9.37 5.34
C LEU A 69 -14.76 -8.17 4.63
N GLN A 70 -15.99 -7.81 4.97
CA GLN A 70 -16.63 -6.58 4.48
C GLN A 70 -16.09 -5.31 5.16
N ASN A 71 -15.37 -5.43 6.28
CA ASN A 71 -14.74 -4.28 6.91
C ASN A 71 -13.69 -3.67 5.98
N PRO A 72 -13.81 -2.39 5.57
CA PRO A 72 -12.89 -1.78 4.61
C PRO A 72 -11.43 -1.81 5.09
N SER A 73 -11.18 -1.57 6.37
CA SER A 73 -9.81 -1.56 6.92
C SER A 73 -9.20 -2.95 6.93
N PHE A 74 -9.97 -3.99 7.23
CA PHE A 74 -9.49 -5.37 7.16
C PHE A 74 -9.24 -5.81 5.72
N TRP A 75 -10.17 -5.49 4.81
CA TRP A 75 -10.01 -5.79 3.39
C TRP A 75 -8.82 -5.03 2.78
N GLY A 76 -8.71 -3.73 3.06
CA GLY A 76 -7.59 -2.90 2.62
C GLY A 76 -6.23 -3.39 3.12
N PHE A 77 -6.18 -4.02 4.29
CA PHE A 77 -4.97 -4.69 4.77
C PHE A 77 -4.64 -5.96 3.95
N LEU A 78 -5.63 -6.77 3.57
CA LEU A 78 -5.44 -8.08 2.95
C LEU A 78 -5.28 -8.05 1.42
N SER A 79 -5.83 -7.03 0.75
CA SER A 79 -5.97 -7.04 -0.71
C SER A 79 -5.78 -5.67 -1.35
N ASN A 80 -5.22 -5.67 -2.57
CA ASN A 80 -5.20 -4.50 -3.46
C ASN A 80 -6.40 -4.47 -4.42
N ILE A 81 -7.25 -5.48 -4.36
CA ILE A 81 -8.45 -5.57 -5.21
C ILE A 81 -9.55 -4.77 -4.53
N ASP A 82 -10.20 -3.91 -5.31
CA ASP A 82 -11.40 -3.22 -4.85
C ASP A 82 -12.46 -4.24 -4.43
N GLY A 83 -13.04 -4.05 -3.24
CA GLY A 83 -14.05 -4.95 -2.70
C GLY A 83 -15.26 -5.13 -3.60
N ASP A 84 -15.63 -4.11 -4.38
CA ASP A 84 -16.75 -4.16 -5.31
C ASP A 84 -16.47 -5.05 -6.53
N GLN A 85 -15.19 -5.34 -6.82
CA GLN A 85 -14.79 -6.25 -7.89
C GLN A 85 -14.79 -7.73 -7.46
N MET A 86 -15.00 -8.01 -6.18
CA MET A 86 -15.02 -9.36 -5.62
C MET A 86 -16.42 -9.70 -5.08
N PRO A 87 -17.20 -10.51 -5.79
CA PRO A 87 -18.59 -10.84 -5.38
C PRO A 87 -18.66 -11.51 -4.01
N THR A 88 -17.65 -12.32 -3.70
CA THR A 88 -17.54 -13.03 -2.41
C THR A 88 -16.11 -12.91 -1.90
N ARG A 89 -15.91 -12.17 -0.81
CA ARG A 89 -14.55 -11.91 -0.28
C ARG A 89 -13.93 -13.10 0.41
N ILE A 90 -14.72 -14.08 0.84
CA ILE A 90 -14.25 -15.34 1.41
C ILE A 90 -13.43 -16.17 0.40
N ASP A 91 -13.59 -15.93 -0.91
CA ASP A 91 -12.78 -16.55 -1.95
C ASP A 91 -11.27 -16.31 -1.71
N LEU A 92 -10.89 -15.15 -1.12
CA LEU A 92 -9.50 -14.87 -0.74
C LEU A 92 -8.94 -15.95 0.19
N ILE A 93 -9.71 -16.36 1.21
CA ILE A 93 -9.31 -17.37 2.20
C ILE A 93 -9.25 -18.75 1.55
N LEU A 94 -10.31 -19.11 0.81
CA LEU A 94 -10.38 -20.39 0.14
C LEU A 94 -9.25 -20.54 -0.87
N ASP A 95 -8.92 -19.49 -1.60
CA ASP A 95 -7.85 -19.47 -2.59
C ASP A 95 -6.47 -19.62 -1.95
N LEU A 96 -6.24 -19.18 -0.71
CA LEU A 96 -4.97 -19.41 0.00
C LEU A 96 -4.70 -20.90 0.24
N MET A 97 -5.75 -21.71 0.38
CA MET A 97 -5.65 -23.16 0.60
C MET A 97 -5.45 -23.95 -0.69
N VAL A 98 -5.80 -23.36 -1.83
CA VAL A 98 -5.71 -24.03 -3.14
C VAL A 98 -4.43 -23.64 -3.83
N ASP A 99 -3.61 -24.63 -4.20
CA ASP A 99 -2.44 -24.34 -5.02
C ASP A 99 -2.87 -23.91 -6.43
N LYS A 100 -2.89 -22.60 -6.66
CA LYS A 100 -3.18 -22.00 -7.97
C LYS A 100 -1.87 -21.65 -8.66
N SER A 101 -1.39 -22.52 -9.54
CA SER A 101 -0.42 -22.10 -10.54
C SER A 101 -1.11 -21.12 -11.50
N GLY A 102 -0.49 -19.94 -11.76
CA GLY A 102 -1.12 -18.81 -12.46
C GLY A 102 -1.64 -19.03 -13.88
N ASN A 103 -1.48 -20.24 -14.44
CA ASN A 103 -1.94 -20.62 -15.79
C ASN A 103 -3.23 -21.46 -15.80
N ASP A 104 -3.84 -21.70 -14.64
CA ASP A 104 -4.97 -22.61 -14.57
C ASP A 104 -6.27 -21.88 -14.82
N ARG A 105 -6.90 -22.18 -15.95
CA ARG A 105 -8.15 -21.60 -16.43
C ARG A 105 -9.39 -22.40 -16.04
N GLU A 106 -9.25 -23.40 -15.15
CA GLU A 106 -10.37 -24.23 -14.72
C GLU A 106 -11.38 -23.39 -13.92
N LYS A 107 -12.55 -23.20 -14.47
CA LYS A 107 -13.68 -22.62 -13.76
C LYS A 107 -14.05 -23.51 -12.58
N TYR A 108 -14.28 -22.94 -11.40
CA TYR A 108 -14.59 -23.68 -10.17
C TYR A 108 -13.47 -24.55 -9.59
N ARG A 109 -12.22 -24.29 -9.91
CA ARG A 109 -11.07 -25.04 -9.37
C ARG A 109 -11.08 -25.13 -7.85
N THR A 110 -11.38 -24.03 -7.17
CA THR A 110 -11.47 -23.96 -5.71
C THR A 110 -12.51 -24.94 -5.18
N PHE A 111 -13.72 -25.00 -5.79
CA PHE A 111 -14.73 -25.96 -5.46
C PHE A 111 -14.25 -27.41 -5.66
N PHE A 112 -13.67 -27.74 -6.81
CA PHE A 112 -13.16 -29.08 -7.07
C PHE A 112 -12.05 -29.52 -6.14
N TYR A 113 -11.21 -28.58 -5.69
CA TYR A 113 -10.21 -28.86 -4.68
C TYR A 113 -10.86 -29.34 -3.36
N PHE A 114 -11.83 -28.60 -2.82
CA PHE A 114 -12.51 -28.96 -1.58
C PHE A 114 -13.33 -30.25 -1.72
N ASP A 115 -14.03 -30.45 -2.81
CA ASP A 115 -14.77 -31.70 -3.09
C ASP A 115 -13.84 -32.91 -3.09
N ARG A 116 -12.65 -32.80 -3.69
CA ARG A 116 -11.63 -33.87 -3.67
C ARG A 116 -11.06 -34.10 -2.28
N GLN A 117 -10.77 -33.04 -1.52
CA GLN A 117 -10.26 -33.16 -0.15
C GLN A 117 -11.27 -33.86 0.76
N ILE A 118 -12.55 -33.51 0.69
CA ILE A 118 -13.62 -34.15 1.45
C ILE A 118 -13.71 -35.63 1.12
N LYS A 119 -13.66 -35.99 -0.16
CA LYS A 119 -13.71 -37.41 -0.61
C LYS A 119 -12.49 -38.18 -0.13
N SER A 120 -11.28 -37.67 -0.27
CA SER A 120 -10.05 -38.31 0.17
C SER A 120 -10.04 -38.55 1.68
N LEU A 121 -10.40 -37.56 2.48
CA LEU A 121 -10.48 -37.72 3.94
C LEU A 121 -11.58 -38.72 4.36
N SER A 122 -12.70 -38.79 3.63
CA SER A 122 -13.76 -39.75 3.90
C SER A 122 -13.32 -41.21 3.72
N GLU A 123 -12.26 -41.45 2.92
CA GLU A 123 -11.69 -42.79 2.68
C GLU A 123 -10.62 -43.17 3.72
N THR A 124 -10.01 -42.19 4.39
CA THR A 124 -8.81 -42.43 5.22
C THR A 124 -9.05 -42.22 6.72
N THR A 125 -10.06 -41.44 7.14
CA THR A 125 -10.32 -41.08 8.53
C THR A 125 -11.66 -41.53 9.05
N THR A 126 -11.69 -41.95 10.31
CA THR A 126 -12.94 -42.23 11.09
C THR A 126 -13.60 -40.94 11.61
N GLU A 127 -12.90 -39.85 11.59
CA GLU A 127 -13.40 -38.51 11.99
C GLU A 127 -14.19 -37.85 10.87
N ASN A 128 -14.96 -36.81 11.23
CA ASN A 128 -15.77 -36.06 10.29
C ASN A 128 -14.93 -35.20 9.34
N PRO A 129 -14.74 -35.58 8.05
CA PRO A 129 -13.85 -34.88 7.13
C PRO A 129 -14.30 -33.46 6.82
N LEU A 130 -15.61 -33.15 6.94
CA LEU A 130 -16.13 -31.81 6.71
C LEU A 130 -15.73 -30.86 7.83
N LEU A 131 -15.80 -31.32 9.08
CA LEU A 131 -15.38 -30.50 10.23
C LEU A 131 -13.86 -30.28 10.22
N GLU A 132 -13.09 -31.26 9.79
CA GLU A 132 -11.64 -31.11 9.65
C GLU A 132 -11.29 -30.03 8.60
N ILE A 133 -11.89 -30.10 7.43
CA ILE A 133 -11.67 -29.08 6.39
C ILE A 133 -12.16 -27.71 6.84
N TRP A 134 -13.35 -27.65 7.48
CA TRP A 134 -13.83 -26.39 8.03
C TRP A 134 -12.87 -25.83 9.06
N SER A 135 -12.36 -26.64 9.97
CA SER A 135 -11.35 -26.21 10.95
C SER A 135 -10.13 -25.59 10.29
N ARG A 136 -9.66 -26.17 9.17
CA ARG A 136 -8.54 -25.61 8.41
C ARG A 136 -8.89 -24.25 7.79
N ILE A 137 -10.07 -24.11 7.17
CA ILE A 137 -10.55 -22.82 6.62
C ILE A 137 -10.62 -21.74 7.73
N TYR A 138 -11.24 -22.11 8.84
CA TYR A 138 -11.39 -21.21 9.98
C TYR A 138 -10.03 -20.80 10.57
N HIS A 139 -9.07 -21.73 10.59
CA HIS A 139 -7.71 -21.44 11.07
C HIS A 139 -6.97 -20.43 10.17
N VAL A 140 -7.12 -20.53 8.85
CA VAL A 140 -6.59 -19.52 7.92
C VAL A 140 -7.17 -18.14 8.26
N PHE A 141 -8.48 -18.04 8.44
CA PHE A 141 -9.13 -16.78 8.82
C PHE A 141 -8.57 -16.24 10.15
N LEU A 142 -8.44 -17.07 11.18
CA LEU A 142 -7.90 -16.65 12.48
C LEU A 142 -6.47 -16.16 12.36
N THR A 143 -5.64 -16.80 11.53
CA THR A 143 -4.28 -16.35 11.24
C THR A 143 -4.27 -14.95 10.60
N LEU A 144 -5.10 -14.71 9.58
CA LEU A 144 -5.22 -13.40 8.94
C LEU A 144 -5.72 -12.33 9.92
N ARG A 145 -6.65 -12.69 10.79
CA ARG A 145 -7.17 -11.81 11.85
C ARG A 145 -6.11 -11.50 12.91
N GLU A 146 -5.30 -12.48 13.29
CA GLU A 146 -4.15 -12.27 14.18
C GLU A 146 -3.15 -11.29 13.55
N TRP A 147 -2.81 -11.46 12.28
CA TRP A 147 -1.94 -10.53 11.56
C TRP A 147 -2.50 -9.11 11.50
N TYR A 148 -3.81 -9.00 11.30
CA TYR A 148 -4.49 -7.72 11.32
C TYR A 148 -4.47 -7.07 12.72
N THR A 149 -4.64 -7.84 13.79
CA THR A 149 -4.68 -7.30 15.16
C THR A 149 -3.30 -7.00 15.72
N ASN A 150 -2.28 -7.75 15.32
CA ASN A 150 -0.90 -7.53 15.75
C ASN A 150 -0.31 -6.32 15.04
N HIS A 151 0.20 -5.37 15.81
CA HIS A 151 0.67 -4.08 15.31
C HIS A 151 1.81 -4.20 14.29
N ASP A 152 2.84 -5.02 14.57
CA ASP A 152 3.98 -5.18 13.67
C ASP A 152 3.62 -5.97 12.41
N PHE A 153 2.88 -7.07 12.54
CA PHE A 153 2.37 -7.82 11.40
C PHE A 153 1.49 -6.94 10.51
N TYR A 154 0.60 -6.14 11.11
CA TYR A 154 -0.27 -5.24 10.36
C TYR A 154 0.51 -4.30 9.44
N HIS A 155 1.52 -3.61 9.97
CA HIS A 155 2.28 -2.63 9.19
C HIS A 155 3.16 -3.30 8.13
N LYS A 156 3.91 -4.36 8.50
CA LYS A 156 4.83 -5.03 7.59
C LYS A 156 4.10 -5.78 6.47
N ILE A 157 3.08 -6.56 6.80
CA ILE A 157 2.27 -7.32 5.83
C ILE A 157 1.47 -6.35 4.95
N GLY A 158 0.80 -5.36 5.55
CA GLY A 158 0.03 -4.36 4.81
C GLY A 158 0.89 -3.58 3.81
N TYR A 159 2.11 -3.21 4.20
CA TYR A 159 3.08 -2.59 3.28
C TYR A 159 3.42 -3.52 2.12
N LEU A 160 3.81 -4.77 2.39
CA LEU A 160 4.17 -5.75 1.36
C LEU A 160 3.03 -5.96 0.36
N ILE A 161 1.80 -6.10 0.85
CA ILE A 161 0.63 -6.23 -0.01
C ILE A 161 0.43 -4.96 -0.85
N THR A 162 0.55 -3.78 -0.23
CA THR A 162 0.38 -2.49 -0.92
C THR A 162 1.34 -2.32 -2.08
N ILE A 163 2.58 -2.77 -1.94
CA ILE A 163 3.57 -2.74 -3.02
C ILE A 163 3.47 -3.89 -4.02
N GLY A 164 2.43 -4.73 -3.92
CA GLY A 164 2.12 -5.78 -4.89
C GLY A 164 2.65 -7.18 -4.56
N VAL A 165 3.16 -7.42 -3.34
CA VAL A 165 3.50 -8.78 -2.91
C VAL A 165 2.22 -9.57 -2.68
N PRO A 166 2.00 -10.71 -3.35
CA PRO A 166 0.80 -11.51 -3.16
C PRO A 166 0.66 -12.03 -1.72
N LEU A 167 -0.53 -11.92 -1.13
CA LEU A 167 -0.83 -12.46 0.21
C LEU A 167 -0.44 -13.94 0.33
N ARG A 168 -0.65 -14.73 -0.72
CA ARG A 168 -0.22 -16.13 -0.79
C ARG A 168 1.28 -16.30 -0.53
N LYS A 169 2.15 -15.46 -1.12
CA LYS A 169 3.59 -15.55 -0.90
C LYS A 169 3.93 -15.36 0.58
N ILE A 170 3.29 -14.38 1.23
CA ILE A 170 3.46 -14.10 2.66
C ILE A 170 2.95 -15.29 3.50
N TYR A 171 1.77 -15.82 3.15
CA TYR A 171 1.17 -16.95 3.83
C TYR A 171 2.01 -18.22 3.69
N THR A 172 2.62 -18.47 2.52
CA THR A 172 3.53 -19.61 2.29
C THR A 172 4.78 -19.49 3.16
N VAL A 173 5.36 -18.29 3.30
CA VAL A 173 6.49 -18.07 4.22
C VAL A 173 6.08 -18.35 5.66
N TRP A 174 4.89 -17.89 6.08
CA TRP A 174 4.35 -18.20 7.40
C TRP A 174 4.19 -19.68 7.67
N GLN A 175 3.63 -20.42 6.71
CA GLN A 175 3.41 -21.88 6.84
C GLN A 175 4.71 -22.68 6.93
N ASN A 176 5.85 -22.11 6.52
CA ASN A 176 7.10 -22.84 6.37
C ASN A 176 6.87 -24.10 5.49
N ASP A 177 7.59 -25.17 5.64
CA ASP A 177 7.43 -26.39 4.85
C ASP A 177 6.11 -27.18 5.09
N GLY A 178 5.08 -26.51 5.61
CA GLY A 178 3.71 -27.04 5.76
C GLY A 178 3.44 -27.81 7.06
N ASN A 179 4.45 -28.04 7.88
CA ASN A 179 4.29 -28.85 9.10
C ASN A 179 4.05 -27.99 10.36
N THR A 180 4.71 -26.86 10.47
CA THR A 180 4.57 -25.99 11.65
C THR A 180 4.80 -24.54 11.21
N PRO A 181 3.84 -23.61 11.48
CA PRO A 181 4.03 -22.21 11.22
C PRO A 181 5.28 -21.65 11.93
N LEU A 182 5.92 -20.66 11.30
CA LEU A 182 7.07 -19.99 11.89
C LEU A 182 6.72 -19.36 13.24
N ALA A 183 7.64 -19.40 14.18
CA ALA A 183 7.55 -18.61 15.40
C ALA A 183 7.46 -17.12 15.07
N LYS A 184 6.79 -16.35 15.93
CA LYS A 184 6.46 -14.95 15.68
C LYS A 184 7.67 -14.07 15.34
N ASP A 185 8.74 -14.22 16.08
CA ASP A 185 10.00 -13.49 15.91
C ASP A 185 10.71 -13.86 14.59
N ILE A 186 10.71 -15.14 14.25
CA ILE A 186 11.26 -15.62 12.98
C ILE A 186 10.46 -15.09 11.81
N PHE A 187 9.13 -15.11 11.91
CA PHE A 187 8.26 -14.58 10.86
C PHE A 187 8.43 -13.06 10.68
N LEU A 188 8.60 -12.30 11.77
CA LEU A 188 8.92 -10.88 11.69
C LEU A 188 10.25 -10.64 10.95
N SER A 189 11.28 -11.43 11.23
CA SER A 189 12.56 -11.37 10.52
C SER A 189 12.40 -11.67 9.02
N GLU A 190 11.59 -12.67 8.65
CA GLU A 190 11.32 -12.96 7.23
C GLU A 190 10.53 -11.83 6.54
N LEU A 191 9.59 -11.18 7.24
CA LEU A 191 8.91 -10.01 6.72
C LEU A 191 9.88 -8.85 6.49
N ASP A 192 10.81 -8.60 7.42
CA ASP A 192 11.86 -7.57 7.26
C ASP A 192 12.77 -7.85 6.09
N LYS A 193 13.16 -9.09 5.89
CA LYS A 193 13.91 -9.53 4.72
C LYS A 193 13.12 -9.32 3.42
N MET A 194 11.85 -9.67 3.38
CA MET A 194 10.99 -9.42 2.21
C MET A 194 10.88 -7.91 1.90
N ILE A 195 10.78 -7.06 2.93
CA ILE A 195 10.77 -5.60 2.78
C ILE A 195 12.12 -5.13 2.23
N SER A 196 13.23 -5.57 2.81
CA SER A 196 14.59 -5.26 2.36
C SER A 196 14.81 -5.64 0.89
N GLU A 197 14.37 -6.84 0.48
CA GLU A 197 14.44 -7.29 -0.92
C GLU A 197 13.59 -6.40 -1.84
N SER A 198 12.42 -5.94 -1.38
CA SER A 198 11.49 -5.15 -2.18
C SER A 198 12.02 -3.75 -2.51
N ILE A 199 12.68 -3.09 -1.56
CA ILE A 199 13.30 -1.78 -1.75
C ILE A 199 14.72 -1.90 -2.30
N SER A 200 15.44 -2.97 -1.95
CA SER A 200 16.78 -3.31 -2.47
C SER A 200 17.79 -2.14 -2.38
N ILE A 201 17.97 -1.58 -1.19
CA ILE A 201 18.89 -0.50 -0.85
C ILE A 201 19.97 -1.04 0.08
N LYS A 202 21.24 -0.69 -0.18
CA LYS A 202 22.40 -1.16 0.60
C LYS A 202 22.73 -0.24 1.76
N ASP A 203 22.66 1.06 1.52
CA ASP A 203 23.16 2.07 2.45
C ASP A 203 22.46 3.43 2.23
N LYS A 204 22.81 4.39 3.05
CA LYS A 204 22.32 5.77 2.99
C LYS A 204 22.67 6.45 1.65
N GLU A 205 23.83 6.17 1.10
CA GLU A 205 24.28 6.79 -0.15
C GLU A 205 23.41 6.33 -1.32
N GLU A 206 23.14 5.03 -1.42
CA GLU A 206 22.20 4.51 -2.42
C GLU A 206 20.78 5.05 -2.21
N LEU A 207 20.32 5.14 -0.95
CA LEU A 207 19.01 5.73 -0.63
C LEU A 207 18.91 7.16 -1.17
N LEU A 208 19.88 8.01 -0.88
CA LEU A 208 19.87 9.41 -1.28
C LEU A 208 20.11 9.61 -2.78
N SER A 209 20.70 8.62 -3.47
CA SER A 209 20.87 8.62 -4.92
C SER A 209 19.60 8.32 -5.71
N LEU A 210 18.51 7.95 -5.04
CA LEU A 210 17.24 7.69 -5.71
C LEU A 210 16.71 8.96 -6.37
N SER A 211 16.34 8.83 -7.64
CA SER A 211 15.84 9.94 -8.44
C SER A 211 14.57 9.55 -9.19
N TYR A 212 13.70 10.52 -9.38
CA TYR A 212 12.47 10.39 -10.16
C TYR A 212 12.70 9.85 -11.57
N ASP A 213 13.79 10.32 -12.23
CA ASP A 213 14.04 10.00 -13.64
C ASP A 213 14.53 8.57 -13.86
N THR A 214 15.21 8.00 -12.86
CA THR A 214 15.92 6.73 -13.04
C THR A 214 15.27 5.55 -12.33
N ARG A 215 14.59 5.76 -11.20
CA ARG A 215 14.09 4.69 -10.32
C ARG A 215 12.75 5.03 -9.67
N LYS A 216 11.79 5.51 -10.47
CA LYS A 216 10.47 5.96 -10.00
C LYS A 216 9.74 4.94 -9.12
N ASP A 217 9.68 3.67 -9.56
CA ASP A 217 8.96 2.62 -8.81
C ASP A 217 9.63 2.33 -7.45
N LYS A 218 10.96 2.32 -7.43
CA LYS A 218 11.72 2.13 -6.19
C LYS A 218 11.51 3.31 -5.23
N LEU A 219 11.53 4.51 -5.76
CA LEU A 219 11.26 5.74 -5.00
C LEU A 219 9.87 5.72 -4.37
N GLN A 220 8.85 5.30 -5.12
CA GLN A 220 7.49 5.18 -4.60
C GLN A 220 7.38 4.14 -3.49
N LYS A 221 8.03 2.98 -3.63
CA LYS A 221 8.07 1.95 -2.57
C LYS A 221 8.73 2.47 -1.30
N VAL A 222 9.85 3.18 -1.43
CA VAL A 222 10.57 3.77 -0.29
C VAL A 222 9.72 4.83 0.42
N LEU A 223 9.08 5.74 -0.31
CA LEU A 223 8.21 6.75 0.30
C LEU A 223 6.95 6.12 0.93
N THR A 224 6.41 5.04 0.35
CA THR A 224 5.32 4.29 0.98
C THR A 224 5.80 3.65 2.29
N LEU A 225 6.96 2.98 2.30
CA LEU A 225 7.54 2.40 3.52
C LEU A 225 7.78 3.46 4.58
N PHE A 226 8.32 4.61 4.19
CA PHE A 226 8.56 5.73 5.10
C PHE A 226 7.27 6.20 5.79
N ASN A 227 6.16 6.29 5.06
CA ASN A 227 4.87 6.64 5.65
C ASN A 227 4.34 5.54 6.59
N VAL A 228 4.47 4.27 6.20
CA VAL A 228 4.03 3.12 7.03
C VAL A 228 4.83 3.05 8.31
N GLU A 229 6.16 3.15 8.25
CA GLU A 229 7.04 3.10 9.42
C GLU A 229 6.87 4.32 10.34
N THR A 230 6.61 5.49 9.76
CA THR A 230 6.31 6.68 10.56
C THR A 230 5.03 6.48 11.38
N GLU A 231 3.94 5.99 10.79
CA GLU A 231 2.71 5.70 11.54
C GLU A 231 2.94 4.58 12.57
N ARG A 232 3.67 3.51 12.20
CA ARG A 232 3.97 2.39 13.09
C ARG A 232 4.70 2.80 14.36
N LEU A 233 5.62 3.76 14.26
CA LEU A 233 6.47 4.19 15.37
C LEU A 233 5.91 5.40 16.14
N MET A 234 4.79 5.98 15.70
CA MET A 234 4.15 7.09 16.39
C MET A 234 3.26 6.60 17.55
N ASP A 235 3.09 7.46 18.56
CA ASP A 235 2.19 7.26 19.69
C ASP A 235 2.42 5.91 20.41
N ASP A 236 3.68 5.60 20.68
CA ASP A 236 4.10 4.34 21.35
C ASP A 236 3.52 3.08 20.67
N GLY A 237 3.44 3.10 19.35
CA GLY A 237 2.94 1.96 18.56
C GLY A 237 1.43 1.76 18.63
N LYS A 238 0.64 2.80 18.89
CA LYS A 238 -0.83 2.72 18.88
C LYS A 238 -1.46 3.10 17.55
N ARG A 239 -0.74 3.87 16.72
CA ARG A 239 -1.24 4.31 15.43
C ARG A 239 -1.17 3.20 14.41
N ARG A 240 -2.10 3.23 13.46
CA ARG A 240 -2.18 2.28 12.36
C ARG A 240 -2.22 3.02 11.04
N PHE A 241 -1.39 2.58 10.10
CA PHE A 241 -1.43 3.12 8.75
C PHE A 241 -2.75 2.75 8.06
N PRO A 242 -3.50 3.71 7.52
CA PRO A 242 -4.83 3.45 6.95
C PRO A 242 -4.73 2.87 5.53
N PHE A 243 -4.45 1.57 5.41
CA PHE A 243 -4.26 0.89 4.12
C PHE A 243 -5.48 0.99 3.21
N ASP A 244 -6.68 0.96 3.77
CA ASP A 244 -7.94 1.19 3.04
C ASP A 244 -7.93 2.53 2.33
N LYS A 245 -7.77 3.62 3.06
CA LYS A 245 -7.73 4.99 2.51
C LYS A 245 -6.56 5.19 1.55
N HIS A 246 -5.43 4.56 1.84
CA HIS A 246 -4.28 4.64 0.94
C HIS A 246 -4.57 3.97 -0.41
N LYS A 247 -5.30 2.86 -0.42
CA LYS A 247 -5.65 2.11 -1.65
C LYS A 247 -6.81 2.72 -2.43
N ASP A 248 -7.64 3.55 -1.81
CA ASP A 248 -8.69 4.32 -2.48
C ASP A 248 -8.15 5.43 -3.39
N SER A 249 -6.86 5.71 -3.30
CA SER A 249 -6.18 6.79 -4.03
C SER A 249 -5.14 6.26 -5.01
N ILE A 250 -4.95 6.97 -6.12
CA ILE A 250 -3.83 6.73 -7.04
C ILE A 250 -2.69 7.67 -6.66
N TRP A 251 -1.60 7.12 -6.15
CA TRP A 251 -0.46 7.90 -5.68
C TRP A 251 0.49 8.26 -6.80
N SER A 252 0.89 9.52 -6.81
CA SER A 252 1.97 10.05 -7.64
C SER A 252 3.10 10.60 -6.80
N LEU A 253 4.30 10.58 -7.38
CA LEU A 253 5.44 11.30 -6.86
C LEU A 253 5.29 12.76 -7.23
N GLU A 254 5.31 13.63 -6.24
CA GLU A 254 5.23 15.07 -6.41
C GLU A 254 6.51 15.73 -5.94
N HIS A 255 7.03 16.68 -6.74
CA HIS A 255 8.12 17.54 -6.32
C HIS A 255 7.65 18.46 -5.20
N ILE A 256 8.33 18.46 -4.06
CA ILE A 256 8.01 19.32 -2.93
C ILE A 256 8.17 20.78 -3.35
N HIS A 257 9.27 21.11 -4.02
CA HIS A 257 9.48 22.41 -4.65
C HIS A 257 9.68 22.22 -6.16
N ALA A 258 8.91 22.94 -6.96
CA ALA A 258 9.06 22.91 -8.41
C ALA A 258 10.33 23.64 -8.83
N GLN A 259 11.09 23.04 -9.74
CA GLN A 259 12.36 23.60 -10.20
C GLN A 259 12.38 23.93 -11.68
N ASN A 260 11.55 23.29 -12.48
CA ASN A 260 11.48 23.52 -13.90
C ASN A 260 10.06 23.88 -14.32
N ALA A 261 9.97 24.84 -15.20
CA ALA A 261 8.77 25.21 -15.91
C ALA A 261 8.40 24.12 -16.94
N GLU A 262 7.96 22.94 -16.51
CA GLU A 262 7.18 22.10 -17.43
C GLU A 262 5.91 22.85 -17.77
N SER A 263 5.73 23.20 -19.03
CA SER A 263 4.60 24.02 -19.48
C SER A 263 3.28 23.31 -19.19
N LEU A 264 2.45 23.93 -18.36
CA LEU A 264 1.06 23.52 -18.18
C LEU A 264 0.37 23.53 -19.54
N LYS A 265 -0.30 22.42 -19.90
CA LYS A 265 -0.87 22.25 -21.25
C LYS A 265 -2.28 22.83 -21.40
N LYS A 266 -3.02 22.95 -20.28
CA LYS A 266 -4.42 23.40 -20.30
C LYS A 266 -4.52 24.83 -19.74
N ASN A 267 -5.26 25.69 -20.43
CA ASN A 267 -5.50 27.06 -20.00
C ASN A 267 -6.09 27.15 -18.57
N LYS A 268 -6.97 26.21 -18.20
CA LYS A 268 -7.53 26.14 -16.86
C LYS A 268 -6.46 25.95 -15.77
N ASP A 269 -5.45 25.11 -16.05
CA ASP A 269 -4.38 24.85 -15.09
C ASP A 269 -3.44 26.05 -14.99
N ILE A 270 -3.19 26.78 -16.09
CA ILE A 270 -2.44 28.03 -16.12
C ILE A 270 -3.16 29.10 -15.30
N LEU A 271 -4.48 29.26 -15.49
CA LEU A 271 -5.30 30.22 -14.70
C LEU A 271 -5.20 29.92 -13.21
N THR A 272 -5.42 28.65 -12.82
CA THR A 272 -5.35 28.27 -11.41
C THR A 272 -3.96 28.50 -10.81
N TRP A 273 -2.90 28.28 -11.61
CA TRP A 273 -1.52 28.54 -11.19
C TRP A 273 -1.30 30.04 -10.96
N LEU A 274 -1.67 30.90 -11.94
CA LEU A 274 -1.52 32.34 -11.85
C LEU A 274 -2.28 32.93 -10.64
N GLU A 275 -3.56 32.59 -10.48
CA GLU A 275 -4.40 33.06 -9.37
C GLU A 275 -3.81 32.67 -8.01
N SER A 276 -3.32 31.44 -7.88
CA SER A 276 -2.72 30.95 -6.63
C SER A 276 -1.45 31.71 -6.26
N HIS A 277 -0.60 32.02 -7.25
CA HIS A 277 0.65 32.74 -7.01
C HIS A 277 0.44 34.25 -6.81
N ILE A 278 -0.53 34.86 -7.49
CA ILE A 278 -0.95 36.24 -7.20
C ILE A 278 -1.45 36.35 -5.76
N ALA A 279 -2.32 35.45 -5.32
CA ALA A 279 -2.82 35.44 -3.95
C ALA A 279 -1.65 35.30 -2.94
N LEU A 280 -0.66 34.48 -3.22
CA LEU A 280 0.51 34.34 -2.38
C LEU A 280 1.35 35.63 -2.34
N LEU A 281 1.66 36.21 -3.50
CA LEU A 281 2.45 37.44 -3.59
C LEU A 281 1.74 38.65 -2.86
N LYS A 282 0.41 38.70 -2.95
CA LYS A 282 -0.40 39.73 -2.25
C LYS A 282 -0.54 39.48 -0.75
N SER A 283 -0.52 38.22 -0.28
CA SER A 283 -0.68 37.88 1.14
C SER A 283 0.61 38.03 1.94
N SER A 284 1.74 38.14 1.27
CA SER A 284 3.07 38.31 1.89
C SER A 284 3.29 39.73 2.37
N GLU A 285 2.37 40.25 3.19
CA GLU A 285 2.48 41.59 3.78
C GLU A 285 3.75 41.70 4.64
N GLY A 286 4.76 42.32 4.09
CA GLY A 286 5.64 43.20 4.88
C GLY A 286 6.98 42.68 5.34
N SER A 287 7.59 41.53 4.89
CA SER A 287 8.91 41.29 5.47
C SER A 287 9.98 40.50 4.64
N ILE A 288 9.66 39.82 3.58
CA ILE A 288 10.69 39.01 2.86
C ILE A 288 10.73 39.31 1.35
N PHE A 289 9.61 39.74 0.77
CA PHE A 289 9.53 40.09 -0.64
C PHE A 289 9.16 41.57 -0.78
N GLU A 290 10.03 42.33 -1.41
CA GLU A 290 9.57 43.58 -2.03
C GLU A 290 8.43 43.17 -2.97
N VAL A 291 7.21 43.70 -2.70
CA VAL A 291 6.03 43.37 -3.51
C VAL A 291 6.37 43.66 -4.97
N ASN A 292 6.58 42.62 -5.75
CA ASN A 292 6.91 42.77 -7.17
C ASN A 292 5.62 43.06 -7.94
N ASN A 293 5.13 44.32 -7.80
CA ASN A 293 3.93 44.79 -8.47
C ASN A 293 3.96 44.60 -9.97
N GLU A 294 5.14 44.71 -10.60
CA GLU A 294 5.33 44.47 -12.02
C GLU A 294 5.03 43.01 -12.40
N LEU A 295 5.46 42.08 -11.59
CA LEU A 295 5.20 40.63 -11.82
C LEU A 295 3.71 40.31 -11.64
N ILE A 296 3.07 40.85 -10.61
CA ILE A 296 1.62 40.73 -10.40
C ILE A 296 0.85 41.29 -11.59
N GLU A 297 1.21 42.46 -12.10
CA GLU A 297 0.57 43.07 -13.25
C GLU A 297 0.74 42.18 -14.51
N LYS A 298 1.94 41.64 -14.77
CA LYS A 298 2.18 40.70 -15.86
C LYS A 298 1.26 39.47 -15.76
N MET A 299 1.07 38.93 -14.54
CA MET A 299 0.20 37.79 -14.27
C MET A 299 -1.27 38.10 -14.51
N GLU A 300 -1.75 39.27 -14.02
CA GLU A 300 -3.14 39.72 -14.20
C GLU A 300 -3.48 39.97 -15.68
N ILE A 301 -2.58 40.60 -16.43
CA ILE A 301 -2.72 40.75 -17.89
C ILE A 301 -2.86 39.42 -18.59
N LEU A 302 -2.07 38.42 -18.21
CA LEU A 302 -2.13 37.08 -18.81
C LEU A 302 -3.46 36.37 -18.48
N ILE A 303 -4.01 36.55 -17.28
CA ILE A 303 -5.33 36.04 -16.88
C ILE A 303 -6.43 36.68 -17.76
N GLU A 304 -6.41 37.99 -17.97
CA GLU A 304 -7.37 38.67 -18.82
C GLU A 304 -7.31 38.18 -20.27
N GLN A 305 -6.10 37.92 -20.78
CA GLN A 305 -5.90 37.34 -22.11
C GLN A 305 -6.48 35.94 -22.24
N LEU A 306 -6.30 35.09 -21.21
CA LEU A 306 -6.85 33.74 -21.18
C LEU A 306 -8.38 33.70 -21.12
N HIS A 307 -9.02 34.72 -20.52
CA HIS A 307 -10.48 34.85 -20.49
C HIS A 307 -11.07 35.41 -21.79
N SER A 308 -10.30 36.14 -22.59
CA SER A 308 -10.83 36.85 -23.76
C SER A 308 -11.02 36.02 -25.02
N ASP A 309 -10.74 34.72 -24.98
CA ASP A 309 -10.86 33.77 -26.12
C ASP A 309 -10.15 34.20 -27.44
N LYS A 310 -9.44 35.31 -27.41
CA LYS A 310 -8.59 35.72 -28.52
C LYS A 310 -7.28 34.97 -28.39
N ASP A 311 -7.02 34.06 -29.30
CA ASP A 311 -5.76 33.32 -29.37
C ASP A 311 -4.57 34.30 -29.45
N PRO A 312 -3.88 34.57 -28.35
CA PRO A 312 -2.68 35.36 -28.35
C PRO A 312 -1.54 34.41 -28.59
N GLY A 313 -1.02 34.35 -29.77
CA GLY A 313 0.03 33.43 -30.23
C GLY A 313 1.26 33.25 -29.36
N ASN A 314 1.27 33.73 -28.11
CA ASN A 314 2.39 33.67 -27.17
C ASN A 314 2.01 33.45 -25.70
N VAL A 315 0.79 32.98 -25.36
CA VAL A 315 0.40 32.75 -23.95
C VAL A 315 1.37 31.83 -23.24
N ARG A 316 1.80 30.77 -23.89
CA ARG A 316 2.70 29.77 -23.27
C ARG A 316 4.09 30.31 -23.03
N GLU A 317 4.63 31.11 -23.96
CA GLU A 317 5.94 31.72 -23.79
C GLU A 317 5.93 32.72 -22.64
N ARG A 318 4.93 33.59 -22.59
CA ARG A 318 4.74 34.55 -21.48
C ARG A 318 4.53 33.85 -20.15
N PHE A 319 3.73 32.78 -20.13
CA PHE A 319 3.54 31.98 -18.93
C PHE A 319 4.86 31.38 -18.44
N ASN A 320 5.66 30.81 -19.35
CA ASN A 320 6.95 30.24 -19.00
C ASN A 320 7.94 31.30 -18.46
N GLU A 321 7.92 32.51 -18.99
CA GLU A 321 8.72 33.62 -18.46
C GLU A 321 8.28 34.00 -17.04
N ILE A 322 6.98 34.23 -16.84
CA ILE A 322 6.40 34.53 -15.52
C ILE A 322 6.72 33.41 -14.52
N GLN A 323 6.58 32.16 -14.94
CA GLN A 323 6.86 31.00 -14.08
C GLN A 323 8.33 30.98 -13.63
N LYS A 324 9.27 31.29 -14.53
CA LYS A 324 10.70 31.39 -14.16
C LYS A 324 10.95 32.52 -13.16
N GLU A 325 10.36 33.71 -13.38
CA GLU A 325 10.50 34.83 -12.46
C GLU A 325 9.96 34.48 -11.07
N VAL A 326 8.78 33.86 -10.98
CA VAL A 326 8.18 33.38 -9.73
C VAL A 326 9.07 32.36 -9.03
N ILE A 327 9.56 31.35 -9.75
CA ILE A 327 10.43 30.32 -9.18
C ILE A 327 11.69 30.93 -8.59
N ILE A 328 12.33 31.89 -9.27
CA ILE A 328 13.53 32.60 -8.77
C ILE A 328 13.24 33.32 -7.45
N ILE A 329 12.10 34.02 -7.36
CA ILE A 329 11.70 34.74 -6.15
C ILE A 329 11.50 33.78 -4.96
N PHE A 330 10.92 32.60 -5.22
CA PHE A 330 10.62 31.61 -4.18
C PHE A 330 11.71 30.52 -4.03
N THR A 331 12.87 30.70 -4.64
CA THR A 331 14.06 29.83 -4.43
C THR A 331 15.01 30.50 -3.45
N SER A 332 15.61 29.74 -2.53
CA SER A 332 16.58 30.29 -1.60
C SER A 332 17.82 30.83 -2.33
N LYS A 333 18.42 31.90 -1.83
CA LYS A 333 19.64 32.47 -2.44
C LYS A 333 20.80 31.45 -2.53
N GLU A 334 20.84 30.49 -1.63
CA GLU A 334 21.85 29.42 -1.60
C GLU A 334 21.63 28.40 -2.73
N ASP A 335 20.38 28.14 -3.06
CA ASP A 335 19.98 27.18 -4.10
C ASP A 335 20.12 27.74 -5.51
N VAL A 336 19.99 29.06 -5.68
CA VAL A 336 20.20 29.75 -6.98
C VAL A 336 21.65 29.61 -7.46
N VAL A 337 22.60 29.51 -6.52
CA VAL A 337 24.03 29.43 -6.83
C VAL A 337 24.49 27.99 -7.15
N LYS A 338 23.79 26.99 -6.63
CA LYS A 338 24.15 25.56 -6.76
C LYS A 338 23.31 24.87 -7.83
N GLU A 339 23.45 25.22 -9.09
CA GLU A 339 22.73 24.59 -10.22
C GLU A 339 22.07 23.22 -9.91
N ASN A 340 20.79 23.24 -9.58
CA ASN A 340 19.73 22.19 -9.74
C ASN A 340 20.05 20.68 -9.57
N SER A 341 21.15 20.27 -8.95
CA SER A 341 21.54 18.85 -8.83
C SER A 341 20.60 18.01 -7.93
N TYR A 342 19.76 18.64 -7.12
CA TYR A 342 18.86 17.98 -6.15
C TYR A 342 17.39 17.91 -6.59
N SER A 343 17.05 18.44 -7.76
CA SER A 343 15.67 18.67 -8.20
C SER A 343 14.81 17.42 -8.23
N HIS A 344 15.36 16.33 -8.75
CA HIS A 344 14.69 15.05 -8.95
C HIS A 344 15.04 14.00 -7.87
N GLY A 345 15.85 14.39 -6.88
CA GLY A 345 16.27 13.51 -5.79
C GLY A 345 15.18 13.23 -4.74
N LEU A 346 15.35 12.14 -4.01
CA LEU A 346 14.45 11.68 -2.95
C LEU A 346 14.06 12.80 -1.96
N ALA A 347 15.01 13.66 -1.57
CA ALA A 347 14.79 14.73 -0.61
C ALA A 347 13.89 15.89 -1.12
N ASN A 348 13.50 15.85 -2.39
CA ASN A 348 12.54 16.78 -2.98
C ASN A 348 11.25 16.07 -3.46
N MET A 349 10.97 14.86 -2.98
CA MET A 349 9.81 14.05 -3.38
C MET A 349 8.90 13.73 -2.23
N ALA A 350 7.58 13.77 -2.47
CA ALA A 350 6.56 13.32 -1.55
C ALA A 350 5.46 12.55 -2.32
N LEU A 351 4.67 11.75 -1.60
CA LEU A 351 3.50 11.08 -2.17
C LEU A 351 2.28 12.00 -2.09
N LEU A 352 1.61 12.20 -3.23
CA LEU A 352 0.36 12.94 -3.30
C LEU A 352 -0.63 12.21 -4.22
N ASP A 353 -1.92 12.33 -3.92
CA ASP A 353 -2.96 11.79 -4.79
C ASP A 353 -2.94 12.46 -6.17
N VAL A 354 -3.10 11.67 -7.24
CA VAL A 354 -3.05 12.18 -8.63
C VAL A 354 -4.07 13.29 -8.88
N SER A 355 -5.27 13.20 -8.30
CA SER A 355 -6.31 14.22 -8.46
C SER A 355 -5.93 15.54 -7.77
N GLN A 356 -5.21 15.46 -6.66
CA GLN A 356 -4.69 16.59 -5.91
C GLN A 356 -3.44 17.17 -6.61
N ASN A 357 -2.62 16.31 -7.20
CA ASN A 357 -1.37 16.69 -7.85
C ASN A 357 -1.60 17.55 -9.11
N ALA A 358 -2.58 17.23 -9.94
CA ALA A 358 -2.86 17.99 -11.17
C ALA A 358 -3.07 19.50 -10.94
N ALA A 359 -3.59 19.86 -9.76
CA ALA A 359 -3.79 21.25 -9.36
C ALA A 359 -2.55 21.91 -8.73
N LEU A 360 -1.56 21.10 -8.32
CA LEU A 360 -0.35 21.56 -7.61
C LEU A 360 0.90 21.54 -8.50
N SER A 361 0.84 20.82 -9.63
CA SER A 361 2.00 20.63 -10.50
C SER A 361 2.66 21.95 -10.86
N ASN A 362 4.00 21.98 -10.75
CA ASN A 362 4.84 23.15 -11.05
C ASN A 362 4.62 24.40 -10.19
N SER A 363 3.92 24.28 -9.06
CA SER A 363 3.79 25.38 -8.10
C SER A 363 4.98 25.43 -7.14
N VAL A 364 5.30 26.63 -6.64
CA VAL A 364 6.30 26.80 -5.59
C VAL A 364 5.85 26.18 -4.28
N PHE A 365 6.82 25.90 -3.39
CA PHE A 365 6.57 25.20 -2.13
C PHE A 365 5.41 25.78 -1.32
N ASP A 366 5.35 27.11 -1.14
CA ASP A 366 4.35 27.73 -0.27
C ASP A 366 2.92 27.64 -0.83
N VAL A 367 2.74 27.73 -2.15
CA VAL A 367 1.44 27.47 -2.80
C VAL A 367 0.98 26.04 -2.53
N LYS A 368 1.88 25.08 -2.65
CA LYS A 368 1.60 23.65 -2.34
C LYS A 368 1.26 23.47 -0.87
N ARG A 369 2.02 24.10 0.01
CA ARG A 369 1.80 24.10 1.45
C ARG A 369 0.39 24.58 1.82
N HIS A 370 -0.04 25.74 1.31
CA HIS A 370 -1.38 26.25 1.56
C HIS A 370 -2.48 25.30 1.08
N ARG A 371 -2.29 24.66 -0.08
CA ARG A 371 -3.24 23.67 -0.59
C ARG A 371 -3.29 22.39 0.25
N VAL A 372 -2.14 21.87 0.65
CA VAL A 372 -2.08 20.68 1.53
C VAL A 372 -2.77 20.98 2.86
N ILE A 373 -2.56 22.19 3.44
CA ILE A 373 -3.27 22.63 4.63
C ILE A 373 -4.80 22.66 4.41
N ASN A 374 -5.25 23.15 3.26
CA ASN A 374 -6.68 23.20 2.95
C ASN A 374 -7.27 21.78 2.78
N TYR A 375 -6.56 20.88 2.10
CA TYR A 375 -6.99 19.47 1.99
C TYR A 375 -7.08 18.79 3.36
N ASP A 376 -6.14 19.09 4.26
CA ASP A 376 -6.19 18.57 5.64
C ASP A 376 -7.40 19.12 6.41
N LYS A 377 -7.71 20.42 6.27
CA LYS A 377 -8.91 21.06 6.84
C LYS A 377 -10.22 20.48 6.27
N GLU A 378 -10.22 20.07 5.00
CA GLU A 378 -11.34 19.38 4.35
C GLU A 378 -11.48 17.89 4.77
N GLY A 379 -10.57 17.38 5.59
CA GLY A 379 -10.56 15.99 6.05
C GLY A 379 -10.14 14.98 4.99
N ARG A 380 -9.49 15.41 3.90
CA ARG A 380 -8.96 14.51 2.88
C ARG A 380 -7.78 13.74 3.45
N TYR A 381 -7.67 12.47 3.03
CA TYR A 381 -6.50 11.68 3.40
C TYR A 381 -5.25 12.20 2.68
N ILE A 382 -4.23 12.50 3.45
CA ILE A 382 -2.90 12.88 3.00
C ILE A 382 -1.90 12.03 3.77
N PRO A 383 -0.91 11.37 3.12
CA PRO A 383 0.11 10.60 3.81
C PRO A 383 0.82 11.45 4.88
N ILE A 384 1.09 10.85 6.03
CA ILE A 384 1.61 11.57 7.20
C ILE A 384 2.93 12.29 6.90
N CYS A 385 3.84 11.63 6.15
CA CYS A 385 5.12 12.23 5.81
C CYS A 385 4.97 13.41 4.85
N THR A 386 3.97 13.37 3.96
CA THR A 386 3.62 14.51 3.10
C THR A 386 3.12 15.69 3.92
N LYS A 387 2.24 15.46 4.92
CA LYS A 387 1.85 16.51 5.87
C LYS A 387 3.06 17.09 6.60
N HIS A 388 3.93 16.22 7.12
CA HIS A 388 5.13 16.63 7.85
C HIS A 388 6.06 17.51 7.00
N VAL A 389 6.23 17.19 5.72
CA VAL A 389 7.01 18.01 4.78
C VAL A 389 6.41 19.40 4.65
N PHE A 390 5.13 19.51 4.30
CA PHE A 390 4.48 20.79 4.03
C PHE A 390 4.19 21.60 5.32
N PHE A 391 4.14 20.94 6.48
CA PHE A 391 4.03 21.61 7.78
C PHE A 391 5.39 21.93 8.41
N LYS A 392 6.49 21.67 7.72
CA LYS A 392 7.86 21.92 8.21
C LYS A 392 8.20 21.16 9.51
N TYR A 393 7.64 19.97 9.68
CA TYR A 393 7.81 19.17 10.89
C TYR A 393 9.25 18.67 11.09
N TYR A 394 9.98 18.37 9.99
CA TYR A 394 11.33 17.83 10.06
C TYR A 394 12.39 18.89 10.37
N THR A 395 12.13 20.16 10.12
CA THR A 395 13.09 21.25 10.28
C THR A 395 13.03 21.81 11.69
N GLN A 396 14.12 21.72 12.43
CA GLN A 396 14.19 22.14 13.84
C GLN A 396 14.55 23.62 14.02
N GLU A 397 15.29 24.23 13.11
CA GLU A 397 15.77 25.61 13.23
C GLU A 397 15.21 26.49 12.10
N GLY A 398 14.46 27.48 12.47
CA GLY A 398 13.93 28.68 11.88
C GLY A 398 14.11 29.10 10.44
N PRO A 399 14.13 28.22 9.40
CA PRO A 399 14.08 28.72 8.04
C PRO A 399 12.69 29.21 7.70
N SER A 400 12.65 30.08 6.73
CA SER A 400 11.42 30.62 6.18
C SER A 400 10.37 29.55 5.90
N LEU A 401 9.14 29.75 6.33
CA LEU A 401 8.00 28.88 6.01
C LEU A 401 7.69 28.82 4.50
N PHE A 402 8.29 29.71 3.72
CA PHE A 402 7.99 29.91 2.30
C PHE A 402 8.85 29.10 1.36
N PHE A 403 9.98 28.55 1.85
CA PHE A 403 10.95 27.84 1.02
C PHE A 403 11.14 26.39 1.44
N TRP A 404 11.55 25.56 0.50
CA TRP A 404 12.07 24.21 0.72
C TRP A 404 13.56 24.22 0.43
N GLY A 405 14.36 24.65 1.42
CA GLY A 405 15.80 24.90 1.27
C GLY A 405 16.68 23.68 1.56
N GLU A 406 18.00 23.89 1.54
CA GLU A 406 19.01 22.84 1.76
C GLU A 406 18.86 22.19 3.16
N THR A 407 18.64 22.99 4.20
CA THR A 407 18.41 22.49 5.56
C THR A 407 17.18 21.58 5.63
N ASP A 408 16.07 21.99 5.02
CA ASP A 408 14.85 21.19 4.96
C ASP A 408 15.09 19.83 4.29
N ARG A 409 15.79 19.84 3.16
CA ARG A 409 16.10 18.62 2.40
C ARG A 409 17.04 17.70 3.18
N ARG A 410 18.02 18.25 3.86
CA ARG A 410 18.95 17.49 4.70
C ARG A 410 18.20 16.81 5.86
N ASP A 411 17.38 17.56 6.59
CA ASP A 411 16.68 17.07 7.77
C ASP A 411 15.60 16.04 7.37
N TYR A 412 14.94 16.26 6.23
CA TYR A 412 14.01 15.28 5.65
C TYR A 412 14.73 14.00 5.20
N ALA A 413 15.91 14.12 4.58
CA ALA A 413 16.74 12.98 4.18
C ALA A 413 17.22 12.16 5.38
N GLU A 414 17.57 12.83 6.50
CA GLU A 414 17.92 12.13 7.75
C GLU A 414 16.73 11.38 8.34
N ALA A 415 15.55 12.00 8.38
CA ALA A 415 14.34 11.33 8.85
C ALA A 415 13.96 10.11 7.99
N LEU A 416 14.13 10.20 6.65
CA LEU A 416 13.98 9.08 5.75
C LEU A 416 14.99 7.96 6.06
N ASN A 417 16.26 8.31 6.19
CA ASN A 417 17.32 7.36 6.50
C ASN A 417 17.08 6.64 7.83
N GLU A 418 16.66 7.36 8.87
CA GLU A 418 16.36 6.77 10.19
C GLU A 418 15.31 5.66 10.08
N LYS A 419 14.23 5.88 9.32
CA LYS A 419 13.13 4.92 9.21
C LYS A 419 13.41 3.77 8.23
N ILE A 420 14.26 4.00 7.23
CA ILE A 420 14.54 3.02 6.17
C ILE A 420 15.78 2.17 6.46
N SER A 421 16.75 2.68 7.23
CA SER A 421 18.01 1.98 7.52
C SER A 421 17.84 0.57 8.13
N PRO A 422 16.80 0.25 8.95
CA PRO A 422 16.59 -1.12 9.42
C PRO A 422 16.36 -2.14 8.31
N TYR A 423 15.97 -1.67 7.12
CA TYR A 423 15.67 -2.50 5.95
C TYR A 423 16.77 -2.46 4.88
N TYR A 424 17.96 -1.95 5.19
CA TYR A 424 19.09 -2.04 4.26
C TYR A 424 19.49 -3.50 4.05
N LYS A 425 19.90 -3.83 2.83
CA LYS A 425 20.42 -5.16 2.52
C LYS A 425 21.65 -5.43 3.37
N GLN A 426 21.62 -6.51 4.12
CA GLN A 426 22.82 -7.01 4.79
C GLN A 426 23.70 -7.70 3.74
N ASP A 427 24.97 -7.36 3.68
CA ASP A 427 25.95 -8.11 2.90
C ASP A 427 26.05 -9.52 3.49
N ASN A 428 25.83 -10.55 2.68
CA ASN A 428 25.88 -11.96 3.08
C ASN A 428 27.26 -12.45 3.56
N ASN A 429 28.19 -11.53 3.86
CA ASN A 429 29.54 -11.85 4.31
C ASN A 429 29.72 -11.79 5.84
N ASP A 430 28.72 -11.40 6.61
CA ASP A 430 28.82 -11.35 8.08
C ASP A 430 28.03 -12.50 8.72
N THR A 431 28.49 -13.75 8.51
CA THR A 431 28.11 -14.91 9.32
C THR A 431 28.89 -14.90 10.64
N THR A 432 28.83 -13.86 11.43
CA THR A 432 29.14 -13.90 12.85
C THR A 432 27.86 -14.17 13.62
N ILE A 433 27.56 -15.46 13.81
CA ILE A 433 26.64 -15.94 14.83
C ILE A 433 27.17 -15.37 16.16
N PRO A 434 26.41 -14.57 16.91
CA PRO A 434 26.80 -14.23 18.27
C PRO A 434 26.84 -15.55 19.06
N ASN A 435 28.00 -15.98 19.48
CA ASN A 435 28.17 -17.07 20.44
C ASN A 435 27.33 -16.72 21.69
N LEU A 436 26.22 -17.40 21.88
CA LEU A 436 25.54 -17.52 23.15
C LEU A 436 26.53 -18.22 24.09
N THR A 437 27.34 -17.45 24.79
CA THR A 437 28.12 -17.93 25.92
C THR A 437 27.17 -18.46 26.96
N ASN A 438 27.24 -19.79 27.17
CA ASN A 438 26.62 -20.48 28.29
C ASN A 438 26.96 -19.76 29.60
N GLY A 439 25.96 -19.08 30.17
CA GLY A 439 26.04 -18.62 31.54
C GLY A 439 25.96 -19.82 32.48
N ASN A 440 27.10 -20.19 33.05
CA ASN A 440 27.16 -21.09 34.17
C ASN A 440 26.34 -20.51 35.32
N TYR A 441 25.28 -21.18 35.69
CA TYR A 441 24.62 -20.97 36.99
C TYR A 441 25.44 -21.74 38.03
N ASP A 442 26.30 -21.04 38.75
CA ASP A 442 26.84 -21.54 40.01
C ASP A 442 25.70 -21.61 41.04
N THR A 443 25.40 -22.81 41.42
CA THR A 443 24.58 -23.11 42.62
C THR A 443 25.40 -22.84 43.84
N GLU A 444 25.21 -21.70 44.48
CA GLU A 444 25.59 -21.53 45.90
C GLU A 444 24.48 -22.11 46.79
N GLU A 445 24.78 -23.23 47.41
CA GLU A 445 24.14 -23.69 48.64
C GLU A 445 24.48 -22.69 49.74
N SER A 446 23.48 -22.09 50.37
CA SER A 446 23.64 -21.46 51.68
C SER A 446 22.63 -22.03 52.61
N ASP A 447 23.15 -22.83 53.55
CA ASP A 447 22.53 -23.12 54.85
C ASP A 447 22.09 -21.83 55.57
N PHE A 448 20.80 -21.73 55.89
CA PHE A 448 20.25 -21.39 57.25
C PHE A 448 18.72 -21.41 57.16
#